data_8cab146160033d8304e632befadec01d
#
_entry.id   8cab146160033d8304e632befadec01d
#
_cell.length_a   1.000
_cell.length_b   1.000
_cell.length_c   1.000
_cell.angle_alpha   90.00
_cell.angle_beta   90.00
_cell.angle_gamma   90.00
#
_symmetry.space_group_name_H-M   'P 1'
#
loop_
_entity.id
_entity.type
_entity.pdbx_description
1 polymer ?
#
loop_
_entity_poly.entity_id
_entity_poly.type
_entity_poly.pdbx_seq_one_letter_code
_entity_poly.pdbx_strand_id
1 'polypeptide(L)'
;MPQPISDYAERREKSKSTRRTVILNYIRYTYNMPELSLEEGEKYAIEYLQQPIERQSAALINYTQVLSQTKTPSTTNNYITLIQDWHKKNKIRFDEDILDEIKRFLPRNFAVTEDEPLTVEKIRTIVSHSDPLLKAFILTACSSGARIGELLSLRYDDIEYFSEYDVYSFRLSRHQTKTGKPHRYFMSHEAMQSINDFMRVRNQYLMSQMVKATRCLHKPTGDSEVLFVLSPQSFRLKLDNATKKAGLFSRDSESNRARIHPHSFRKFFDTQAKEIVGINMGNELVGHDEGLSKSYRRYDLRQLSEGYKRIEPHITIQAPEDYVAIKTEIGGEVEKIRATLAVQSLELADVKQRLEQTEVMLEIAKRHSK
;
A
#
# COMPACT_ATOMS: atom_id res chain seq x y z
N MET A 1 -31.36 -16.75 -20.72
CA MET A 1 -31.84 -17.13 -19.38
C MET A 1 -31.24 -16.14 -18.37
N PRO A 2 -31.97 -15.78 -17.30
CA PRO A 2 -31.37 -14.94 -16.26
C PRO A 2 -30.14 -15.60 -15.64
N GLN A 3 -29.10 -14.83 -15.39
CA GLN A 3 -27.83 -15.30 -14.80
C GLN A 3 -27.53 -14.50 -13.51
N PRO A 4 -28.27 -14.76 -12.42
CA PRO A 4 -28.25 -13.90 -11.24
C PRO A 4 -26.87 -13.80 -10.55
N ILE A 5 -26.02 -14.78 -10.69
CA ILE A 5 -24.63 -14.75 -10.18
C ILE A 5 -23.76 -13.88 -11.09
N SER A 6 -23.78 -14.14 -12.39
CA SER A 6 -22.96 -13.45 -13.40
C SER A 6 -23.40 -11.99 -13.54
N ASP A 7 -24.71 -11.71 -13.65
CA ASP A 7 -25.27 -10.35 -13.74
C ASP A 7 -24.92 -9.50 -12.52
N TYR A 8 -24.92 -10.10 -11.33
CA TYR A 8 -24.49 -9.43 -10.12
C TYR A 8 -22.98 -9.17 -10.11
N ALA A 9 -22.18 -10.12 -10.56
CA ALA A 9 -20.74 -10.01 -10.58
C ALA A 9 -20.27 -8.92 -11.57
N GLU A 10 -20.90 -8.78 -12.72
CA GLU A 10 -20.52 -7.84 -13.78
C GLU A 10 -20.73 -6.38 -13.41
N ARG A 11 -21.54 -6.06 -12.43
CA ARG A 11 -21.80 -4.69 -11.97
C ARG A 11 -20.55 -3.94 -11.45
N ARG A 12 -19.48 -4.66 -11.10
CA ARG A 12 -18.20 -4.07 -10.68
C ARG A 12 -17.03 -4.90 -11.20
N GLU A 13 -16.45 -4.46 -12.30
CA GLU A 13 -15.35 -5.16 -12.98
C GLU A 13 -14.19 -5.54 -12.04
N LYS A 14 -13.70 -4.60 -11.23
CA LYS A 14 -12.59 -4.82 -10.29
C LYS A 14 -12.86 -5.89 -9.20
N SER A 15 -14.10 -6.29 -8.96
CA SER A 15 -14.48 -7.30 -7.96
C SER A 15 -15.31 -8.46 -8.55
N LYS A 16 -15.40 -8.54 -9.87
CA LYS A 16 -16.21 -9.54 -10.60
C LYS A 16 -15.92 -10.97 -10.15
N SER A 17 -14.65 -11.35 -10.14
CA SER A 17 -14.22 -12.70 -9.73
C SER A 17 -14.60 -13.03 -8.30
N THR A 18 -14.35 -12.12 -7.35
CA THR A 18 -14.70 -12.31 -5.93
C THR A 18 -16.20 -12.46 -5.74
N ARG A 19 -17.02 -11.59 -6.34
CA ARG A 19 -18.46 -11.63 -6.25
C ARG A 19 -19.01 -12.95 -6.77
N ARG A 20 -18.55 -13.38 -7.95
CA ARG A 20 -18.93 -14.67 -8.56
C ARG A 20 -18.60 -15.82 -7.62
N THR A 21 -17.38 -15.88 -7.12
CA THR A 21 -16.93 -16.95 -6.22
C THR A 21 -17.73 -17.00 -4.93
N VAL A 22 -18.01 -15.83 -4.32
CA VAL A 22 -18.75 -15.77 -3.05
C VAL A 22 -20.16 -16.30 -3.23
N ILE A 23 -20.90 -15.82 -4.26
CA ILE A 23 -22.29 -16.25 -4.46
C ILE A 23 -22.34 -17.73 -4.89
N LEU A 24 -21.46 -18.18 -5.77
CA LEU A 24 -21.39 -19.58 -6.17
C LEU A 24 -21.11 -20.49 -4.96
N ASN A 25 -20.20 -20.13 -4.08
CA ASN A 25 -19.91 -20.88 -2.86
C ASN A 25 -21.10 -20.90 -1.88
N TYR A 26 -21.87 -19.81 -1.80
CA TYR A 26 -23.09 -19.77 -1.04
C TYR A 26 -24.15 -20.75 -1.60
N ILE A 27 -24.34 -20.79 -2.91
CA ILE A 27 -25.26 -21.73 -3.57
C ILE A 27 -24.78 -23.18 -3.39
N ARG A 28 -23.47 -23.43 -3.55
CA ARG A 28 -22.86 -24.75 -3.29
C ARG A 28 -23.17 -25.25 -1.86
N TYR A 29 -23.03 -24.38 -0.88
CA TYR A 29 -23.33 -24.68 0.51
C TYR A 29 -24.82 -24.99 0.69
N THR A 30 -25.71 -24.13 0.18
CA THR A 30 -27.15 -24.22 0.37
C THR A 30 -27.71 -25.54 -0.20
N TYR A 31 -27.15 -26.03 -1.30
CA TYR A 31 -27.57 -27.27 -1.93
C TYR A 31 -26.68 -28.48 -1.58
N ASN A 32 -25.68 -28.28 -0.73
CA ASN A 32 -24.67 -29.30 -0.38
C ASN A 32 -23.97 -29.92 -1.61
N MET A 33 -23.61 -29.08 -2.57
CA MET A 33 -22.98 -29.47 -3.85
C MET A 33 -21.65 -28.76 -4.06
N PRO A 34 -20.55 -29.22 -3.46
CA PRO A 34 -19.26 -28.51 -3.48
C PRO A 34 -18.64 -28.37 -4.89
N GLU A 35 -18.91 -29.33 -5.77
CA GLU A 35 -18.36 -29.40 -7.13
C GLU A 35 -19.22 -28.67 -8.19
N LEU A 36 -20.28 -27.99 -7.78
CA LEU A 36 -21.20 -27.32 -8.71
C LEU A 36 -20.44 -26.33 -9.61
N SER A 37 -20.57 -26.48 -10.92
CA SER A 37 -20.02 -25.53 -11.90
C SER A 37 -20.74 -24.19 -11.84
N LEU A 38 -20.19 -23.16 -12.49
CA LEU A 38 -20.87 -21.86 -12.55
C LEU A 38 -22.20 -21.94 -13.30
N GLU A 39 -22.23 -22.70 -14.41
CA GLU A 39 -23.44 -22.85 -15.24
C GLU A 39 -24.58 -23.53 -14.49
N GLU A 40 -24.25 -24.59 -13.77
CA GLU A 40 -25.23 -25.28 -12.88
C GLU A 40 -25.62 -24.36 -11.71
N GLY A 41 -24.62 -23.63 -11.13
CA GLY A 41 -24.84 -22.67 -10.05
C GLY A 41 -25.83 -21.58 -10.42
N GLU A 42 -25.86 -21.11 -11.67
CA GLU A 42 -26.87 -20.15 -12.15
C GLU A 42 -28.29 -20.74 -12.08
N LYS A 43 -28.46 -22.01 -12.46
CA LYS A 43 -29.76 -22.70 -12.40
C LYS A 43 -30.24 -22.82 -10.96
N TYR A 44 -29.38 -23.30 -10.07
CA TYR A 44 -29.69 -23.41 -8.63
C TYR A 44 -29.91 -22.03 -7.96
N ALA A 45 -29.21 -21.01 -8.41
CA ALA A 45 -29.43 -19.64 -7.91
C ALA A 45 -30.82 -19.10 -8.28
N ILE A 46 -31.33 -19.40 -9.49
CA ILE A 46 -32.68 -19.05 -9.91
C ILE A 46 -33.70 -19.78 -9.01
N GLU A 47 -33.55 -21.09 -8.82
CA GLU A 47 -34.39 -21.90 -7.96
C GLU A 47 -34.40 -21.37 -6.51
N TYR A 48 -33.20 -21.07 -5.98
CA TYR A 48 -33.03 -20.52 -4.63
C TYR A 48 -33.76 -19.18 -4.45
N LEU A 49 -33.68 -18.29 -5.42
CA LEU A 49 -34.34 -16.96 -5.35
C LEU A 49 -35.86 -17.04 -5.41
N GLN A 50 -36.45 -18.18 -5.82
CA GLN A 50 -37.89 -18.47 -5.84
C GLN A 50 -38.37 -19.12 -4.54
N GLN A 51 -37.45 -19.55 -3.65
CA GLN A 51 -37.84 -20.20 -2.40
C GLN A 51 -38.51 -19.19 -1.43
N PRO A 52 -39.30 -19.67 -0.47
CA PRO A 52 -39.86 -18.84 0.58
C PRO A 52 -38.81 -18.09 1.38
N ILE A 53 -39.13 -16.90 1.85
CA ILE A 53 -38.16 -16.02 2.56
C ILE A 53 -37.61 -16.68 3.82
N GLU A 54 -38.42 -17.50 4.50
CA GLU A 54 -38.01 -18.25 5.70
C GLU A 54 -36.88 -19.24 5.41
N ARG A 55 -36.93 -19.91 4.25
CA ARG A 55 -35.86 -20.81 3.79
C ARG A 55 -34.58 -20.05 3.45
N GLN A 56 -34.72 -18.94 2.74
CA GLN A 56 -33.59 -18.11 2.38
C GLN A 56 -32.92 -17.51 3.62
N SER A 57 -33.70 -17.08 4.61
CA SER A 57 -33.22 -16.56 5.90
C SER A 57 -32.44 -17.62 6.67
N ALA A 58 -33.01 -18.80 6.82
CA ALA A 58 -32.39 -19.93 7.52
C ALA A 58 -31.06 -20.32 6.83
N ALA A 59 -31.02 -20.39 5.49
CA ALA A 59 -29.82 -20.70 4.75
C ALA A 59 -28.71 -19.65 4.98
N LEU A 60 -29.05 -18.35 5.00
CA LEU A 60 -28.10 -17.28 5.22
C LEU A 60 -27.56 -17.26 6.65
N ILE A 61 -28.41 -17.47 7.66
CA ILE A 61 -28.02 -17.57 9.06
C ILE A 61 -27.07 -18.75 9.27
N ASN A 62 -27.43 -19.94 8.78
CA ASN A 62 -26.60 -21.14 8.90
C ASN A 62 -25.24 -20.95 8.20
N TYR A 63 -25.22 -20.36 7.00
CA TYR A 63 -23.97 -20.08 6.30
C TYR A 63 -23.10 -19.07 7.04
N THR A 64 -23.71 -18.06 7.68
CA THR A 64 -22.99 -17.09 8.51
C THR A 64 -22.28 -17.79 9.68
N GLN A 65 -22.97 -18.71 10.36
CA GLN A 65 -22.38 -19.50 11.45
C GLN A 65 -21.18 -20.32 10.97
N VAL A 66 -21.30 -21.03 9.84
CA VAL A 66 -20.20 -21.82 9.27
C VAL A 66 -19.03 -20.94 8.88
N LEU A 67 -19.27 -19.79 8.25
CA LEU A 67 -18.22 -18.86 7.88
C LEU A 67 -17.52 -18.28 9.12
N SER A 68 -18.24 -17.97 10.18
CA SER A 68 -17.68 -17.41 11.41
C SER A 68 -16.70 -18.37 12.11
N GLN A 69 -16.89 -19.66 11.92
CA GLN A 69 -16.03 -20.72 12.48
C GLN A 69 -14.86 -21.08 11.56
N THR A 70 -14.99 -20.87 10.25
CA THR A 70 -14.02 -21.39 9.25
C THR A 70 -13.21 -20.31 8.54
N LYS A 71 -13.60 -19.04 8.65
CA LYS A 71 -12.94 -17.91 7.97
C LYS A 71 -12.55 -16.82 8.96
N THR A 72 -11.60 -15.97 8.53
CA THR A 72 -11.22 -14.79 9.32
C THR A 72 -12.38 -13.80 9.43
N PRO A 73 -12.47 -13.00 10.52
CA PRO A 73 -13.54 -12.03 10.74
C PRO A 73 -13.80 -11.11 9.54
N SER A 74 -12.77 -10.55 8.95
CA SER A 74 -12.87 -9.66 7.78
C SER A 74 -13.43 -10.39 6.54
N THR A 75 -13.04 -11.65 6.31
CA THR A 75 -13.55 -12.45 5.20
C THR A 75 -15.02 -12.77 5.39
N THR A 76 -15.42 -13.20 6.60
CA THR A 76 -16.82 -13.51 6.95
C THR A 76 -17.71 -12.29 6.73
N ASN A 77 -17.34 -11.14 7.32
CA ASN A 77 -18.10 -9.90 7.17
C ASN A 77 -18.26 -9.48 5.69
N ASN A 78 -17.17 -9.56 4.91
CA ASN A 78 -17.21 -9.24 3.48
C ASN A 78 -18.10 -10.18 2.69
N TYR A 79 -18.04 -11.49 2.96
CA TYR A 79 -18.85 -12.48 2.24
C TYR A 79 -20.34 -12.27 2.53
N ILE A 80 -20.71 -12.12 3.79
CA ILE A 80 -22.11 -11.90 4.17
C ILE A 80 -22.65 -10.59 3.61
N THR A 81 -21.86 -9.51 3.63
CA THR A 81 -22.23 -8.24 3.00
C THR A 81 -22.49 -8.40 1.49
N LEU A 82 -21.64 -9.17 0.77
CA LEU A 82 -21.83 -9.43 -0.66
C LEU A 82 -23.10 -10.27 -0.92
N ILE A 83 -23.38 -11.28 -0.08
CA ILE A 83 -24.57 -12.12 -0.22
C ILE A 83 -25.85 -11.31 0.07
N GLN A 84 -25.85 -10.48 1.12
CA GLN A 84 -26.97 -9.58 1.41
C GLN A 84 -27.21 -8.57 0.28
N ASP A 85 -26.13 -7.98 -0.30
CA ASP A 85 -26.26 -7.09 -1.46
C ASP A 85 -26.81 -7.84 -2.69
N TRP A 86 -26.43 -9.10 -2.90
CA TRP A 86 -26.97 -9.95 -3.96
C TRP A 86 -28.48 -10.22 -3.78
N HIS A 87 -28.94 -10.57 -2.58
CA HIS A 87 -30.36 -10.71 -2.29
C HIS A 87 -31.13 -9.41 -2.57
N LYS A 88 -30.62 -8.28 -2.05
CA LYS A 88 -31.21 -6.96 -2.28
C LYS A 88 -31.33 -6.60 -3.77
N LYS A 89 -30.33 -6.97 -4.59
CA LYS A 89 -30.36 -6.73 -6.05
C LYS A 89 -31.38 -7.62 -6.75
N ASN A 90 -31.69 -8.77 -6.19
CA ASN A 90 -32.75 -9.67 -6.67
C ASN A 90 -34.12 -9.38 -5.99
N LYS A 91 -34.28 -8.18 -5.39
CA LYS A 91 -35.50 -7.69 -4.76
C LYS A 91 -35.94 -8.45 -3.51
N ILE A 92 -35.06 -9.24 -2.93
CA ILE A 92 -35.27 -9.94 -1.65
C ILE A 92 -34.77 -9.04 -0.53
N ARG A 93 -35.59 -8.80 0.46
CA ARG A 93 -35.27 -8.01 1.65
C ARG A 93 -35.60 -8.83 2.88
N PHE A 94 -34.63 -9.00 3.75
CA PHE A 94 -34.81 -9.57 5.07
C PHE A 94 -35.34 -8.48 6.04
N ASP A 95 -36.18 -8.84 6.99
CA ASP A 95 -36.62 -7.95 8.05
C ASP A 95 -35.48 -7.68 9.07
N GLU A 96 -35.73 -6.77 10.00
CA GLU A 96 -34.73 -6.36 10.99
C GLU A 96 -34.39 -7.49 11.95
N ASP A 97 -35.34 -8.34 12.32
CA ASP A 97 -35.14 -9.47 13.24
C ASP A 97 -34.12 -10.47 12.64
N ILE A 98 -34.29 -10.82 11.36
CA ILE A 98 -33.36 -11.69 10.63
C ILE A 98 -31.99 -11.05 10.50
N LEU A 99 -31.93 -9.75 10.17
CA LEU A 99 -30.66 -9.03 10.06
C LEU A 99 -29.93 -8.96 11.40
N ASP A 100 -30.65 -8.80 12.49
CA ASP A 100 -30.08 -8.79 13.84
C ASP A 100 -29.62 -10.19 14.28
N GLU A 101 -30.31 -11.23 13.89
CA GLU A 101 -29.89 -12.61 14.12
C GLU A 101 -28.56 -12.89 13.34
N ILE A 102 -28.47 -12.49 12.08
CA ILE A 102 -27.21 -12.59 11.30
C ILE A 102 -26.08 -11.83 11.99
N LYS A 103 -26.33 -10.60 12.47
CA LYS A 103 -25.33 -9.80 13.18
C LYS A 103 -24.79 -10.47 14.45
N ARG A 104 -25.59 -11.24 15.17
CA ARG A 104 -25.16 -11.98 16.37
C ARG A 104 -24.07 -13.02 16.06
N PHE A 105 -24.10 -13.61 14.87
CA PHE A 105 -23.09 -14.58 14.43
C PHE A 105 -21.90 -13.94 13.71
N LEU A 106 -21.99 -12.66 13.33
CA LEU A 106 -20.86 -11.99 12.71
C LEU A 106 -19.77 -11.69 13.74
N PRO A 107 -18.53 -12.12 13.48
CA PRO A 107 -17.43 -11.79 14.37
C PRO A 107 -17.13 -10.29 14.32
N ARG A 108 -16.67 -9.74 15.44
CA ARG A 108 -16.13 -8.36 15.46
C ARG A 108 -15.00 -8.24 14.47
N ASN A 109 -15.03 -7.18 13.65
CA ASN A 109 -14.02 -6.97 12.63
C ASN A 109 -12.73 -6.40 13.27
N PHE A 110 -11.71 -7.22 13.39
CA PHE A 110 -10.38 -6.82 13.84
C PHE A 110 -9.32 -7.46 12.93
N ALA A 111 -8.14 -6.85 12.89
CA ALA A 111 -7.01 -7.39 12.14
C ALA A 111 -6.46 -8.62 12.89
N VAL A 112 -6.60 -9.79 12.27
CA VAL A 112 -6.11 -11.07 12.81
C VAL A 112 -4.64 -11.28 12.45
N THR A 113 -4.20 -10.76 11.31
CA THR A 113 -2.82 -10.98 10.83
C THR A 113 -1.87 -9.99 11.49
N GLU A 114 -0.86 -10.50 12.16
CA GLU A 114 0.31 -9.72 12.57
C GLU A 114 1.30 -9.65 11.41
N ASP A 115 1.47 -8.44 10.87
CA ASP A 115 2.49 -8.20 9.86
C ASP A 115 3.86 -8.04 10.54
N GLU A 116 4.90 -8.52 9.89
CA GLU A 116 6.26 -8.27 10.35
C GLU A 116 6.73 -6.89 9.89
N PRO A 117 7.14 -5.99 10.82
CA PRO A 117 7.70 -4.70 10.44
C PRO A 117 8.97 -4.87 9.60
N LEU A 118 9.02 -4.18 8.46
CA LEU A 118 10.20 -4.15 7.62
C LEU A 118 11.17 -3.07 8.12
N THR A 119 12.45 -3.44 8.20
CA THR A 119 13.56 -2.51 8.39
C THR A 119 14.40 -2.42 7.12
N VAL A 120 15.25 -1.41 7.01
CA VAL A 120 16.18 -1.24 5.89
C VAL A 120 17.03 -2.51 5.69
N GLU A 121 17.53 -3.12 6.77
CA GLU A 121 18.36 -4.33 6.74
C GLU A 121 17.58 -5.53 6.19
N LYS A 122 16.33 -5.74 6.63
CA LYS A 122 15.48 -6.82 6.11
C LYS A 122 15.21 -6.63 4.62
N ILE A 123 14.89 -5.40 4.20
CA ILE A 123 14.64 -5.09 2.78
C ILE A 123 15.92 -5.31 1.98
N ARG A 124 17.08 -4.87 2.48
CA ARG A 124 18.38 -5.09 1.84
C ARG A 124 18.67 -6.57 1.62
N THR A 125 18.41 -7.38 2.63
CA THR A 125 18.57 -8.84 2.53
C THR A 125 17.62 -9.46 1.51
N ILE A 126 16.36 -9.02 1.43
CA ILE A 126 15.42 -9.49 0.42
C ILE A 126 15.87 -9.08 -0.99
N VAL A 127 16.30 -7.83 -1.15
CA VAL A 127 16.76 -7.27 -2.44
C VAL A 127 18.01 -7.98 -2.94
N SER A 128 18.97 -8.38 -2.07
CA SER A 128 20.16 -9.13 -2.45
C SER A 128 19.86 -10.52 -3.01
N HIS A 129 18.68 -11.08 -2.70
CA HIS A 129 18.19 -12.37 -3.20
C HIS A 129 17.14 -12.24 -4.32
N SER A 130 16.96 -11.02 -4.84
CA SER A 130 15.97 -10.70 -5.86
C SER A 130 16.59 -10.62 -7.25
N ASP A 131 15.84 -11.04 -8.27
CA ASP A 131 16.23 -10.75 -9.66
C ASP A 131 16.07 -9.24 -9.97
N PRO A 132 16.63 -8.73 -11.07
CA PRO A 132 16.59 -7.30 -11.39
C PRO A 132 15.16 -6.72 -11.42
N LEU A 133 14.18 -7.47 -11.92
CA LEU A 133 12.77 -7.05 -11.97
C LEU A 133 12.18 -6.90 -10.57
N LEU A 134 12.36 -7.92 -9.72
CA LEU A 134 11.84 -7.90 -8.36
C LEU A 134 12.55 -6.83 -7.51
N LYS A 135 13.87 -6.66 -7.69
CA LYS A 135 14.66 -5.60 -7.05
C LYS A 135 14.10 -4.22 -7.39
N ALA A 136 13.97 -3.90 -8.67
CA ALA A 136 13.43 -2.62 -9.13
C ALA A 136 12.01 -2.37 -8.58
N PHE A 137 11.16 -3.41 -8.59
CA PHE A 137 9.82 -3.31 -8.03
C PHE A 137 9.82 -3.03 -6.52
N ILE A 138 10.62 -3.77 -5.74
CA ILE A 138 10.71 -3.60 -4.27
C ILE A 138 11.19 -2.20 -3.92
N LEU A 139 12.28 -1.73 -4.55
CA LEU A 139 12.83 -0.39 -4.29
C LEU A 139 11.85 0.72 -4.66
N THR A 140 11.12 0.57 -5.77
CA THR A 140 10.05 1.51 -6.14
C THR A 140 8.90 1.48 -5.11
N ALA A 141 8.51 0.31 -4.63
CA ALA A 141 7.45 0.17 -3.62
C ALA A 141 7.85 0.79 -2.27
N CYS A 142 9.10 0.57 -1.83
CA CYS A 142 9.64 1.12 -0.58
C CYS A 142 9.82 2.63 -0.64
N SER A 143 10.13 3.18 -1.80
CA SER A 143 10.40 4.62 -1.95
C SER A 143 9.15 5.44 -2.28
N SER A 144 8.11 4.84 -2.86
CA SER A 144 6.89 5.57 -3.24
C SER A 144 5.69 5.30 -2.34
N GLY A 145 5.67 4.17 -1.64
CA GLY A 145 4.50 3.72 -0.92
C GLY A 145 3.29 3.41 -1.80
N ALA A 146 3.43 3.34 -3.12
CA ALA A 146 2.34 3.03 -4.04
C ALA A 146 1.81 1.59 -3.83
N ARG A 147 0.54 1.35 -4.15
CA ARG A 147 -0.05 0.01 -4.04
C ARG A 147 0.47 -0.90 -5.15
N ILE A 148 0.58 -2.21 -4.87
CA ILE A 148 1.05 -3.19 -5.87
C ILE A 148 0.32 -3.08 -7.21
N GLY A 149 -1.01 -2.95 -7.20
CA GLY A 149 -1.79 -2.81 -8.45
C GLY A 149 -1.53 -1.51 -9.18
N GLU A 150 -1.15 -0.46 -8.47
CA GLU A 150 -0.75 0.83 -9.01
C GLU A 150 0.63 0.73 -9.67
N LEU A 151 1.61 0.11 -9.00
CA LEU A 151 2.93 -0.14 -9.58
C LEU A 151 2.90 -1.08 -10.79
N LEU A 152 2.05 -2.10 -10.78
CA LEU A 152 1.88 -3.01 -11.93
C LEU A 152 1.26 -2.32 -13.16
N SER A 153 0.64 -1.15 -12.99
CA SER A 153 0.14 -0.33 -14.11
C SER A 153 1.08 0.79 -14.53
N LEU A 154 2.21 0.95 -13.84
CA LEU A 154 3.19 2.01 -14.11
C LEU A 154 3.89 1.77 -15.44
N ARG A 155 4.00 2.82 -16.25
CA ARG A 155 4.78 2.86 -17.49
C ARG A 155 6.08 3.61 -17.27
N TYR A 156 7.11 3.32 -18.06
CA TYR A 156 8.36 4.05 -17.96
C TYR A 156 8.16 5.55 -18.24
N ASP A 157 7.31 5.88 -19.22
CA ASP A 157 7.00 7.25 -19.63
C ASP A 157 6.14 8.03 -18.60
N ASP A 158 5.57 7.35 -17.60
CA ASP A 158 4.86 8.01 -16.49
C ASP A 158 5.85 8.65 -15.49
N ILE A 159 7.14 8.35 -15.59
CA ILE A 159 8.18 8.81 -14.66
C ILE A 159 8.73 10.16 -15.12
N GLU A 160 8.67 11.15 -14.25
CA GLU A 160 9.16 12.51 -14.47
C GLU A 160 10.29 12.82 -13.48
N TYR A 161 11.31 13.54 -13.95
CA TYR A 161 12.35 14.11 -13.09
C TYR A 161 12.18 15.61 -12.98
N PHE A 162 12.02 16.09 -11.75
CA PHE A 162 11.96 17.53 -11.46
C PHE A 162 13.33 18.04 -11.04
N SER A 163 14.09 18.58 -11.99
CA SER A 163 15.45 19.06 -11.79
C SER A 163 15.55 20.21 -10.75
N GLU A 164 14.51 21.04 -10.66
CA GLU A 164 14.43 22.13 -9.67
C GLU A 164 14.47 21.61 -8.22
N TYR A 165 13.85 20.45 -7.99
CA TYR A 165 13.76 19.85 -6.66
C TYR A 165 14.64 18.62 -6.50
N ASP A 166 15.29 18.16 -7.57
CA ASP A 166 16.09 16.95 -7.60
C ASP A 166 15.32 15.74 -7.05
N VAL A 167 14.15 15.45 -7.63
CA VAL A 167 13.29 14.32 -7.25
C VAL A 167 12.68 13.65 -8.46
N TYR A 168 12.53 12.34 -8.41
CA TYR A 168 11.73 11.57 -9.35
C TYR A 168 10.30 11.44 -8.85
N SER A 169 9.35 11.46 -9.77
CA SER A 169 7.94 11.20 -9.46
C SER A 169 7.24 10.50 -10.62
N PHE A 170 6.09 9.91 -10.35
CA PHE A 170 5.18 9.41 -11.37
C PHE A 170 3.74 9.75 -11.00
N ARG A 171 2.95 10.05 -12.03
CA ARG A 171 1.54 10.40 -11.85
C ARG A 171 0.64 9.32 -12.43
N LEU A 172 -0.17 8.72 -11.58
CA LEU A 172 -1.16 7.75 -12.00
C LEU A 172 -2.52 8.41 -12.24
N SER A 173 -3.17 8.02 -13.33
CA SER A 173 -4.50 8.47 -13.69
C SER A 173 -5.57 7.82 -12.78
N ARG A 174 -6.80 8.34 -12.82
CA ARG A 174 -7.93 7.79 -12.07
C ARG A 174 -8.22 6.31 -12.35
N HIS A 175 -7.90 5.83 -13.53
CA HIS A 175 -8.12 4.43 -13.91
C HIS A 175 -7.07 3.48 -13.33
N GLN A 176 -5.86 3.97 -13.09
CA GLN A 176 -4.75 3.22 -12.54
C GLN A 176 -4.80 3.16 -11.01
N THR A 177 -5.46 4.11 -10.34
CA THR A 177 -5.56 4.14 -8.88
C THR A 177 -6.73 3.32 -8.35
N LYS A 178 -6.58 2.74 -7.16
CA LYS A 178 -7.65 2.00 -6.48
C LYS A 178 -8.83 2.90 -6.09
N THR A 179 -8.54 4.14 -5.72
CA THR A 179 -9.54 5.11 -5.24
C THR A 179 -10.29 5.82 -6.37
N GLY A 180 -9.86 5.68 -7.62
CA GLY A 180 -10.41 6.40 -8.76
C GLY A 180 -10.06 7.90 -8.78
N LYS A 181 -9.12 8.35 -7.94
CA LYS A 181 -8.59 9.72 -7.92
C LYS A 181 -7.16 9.69 -8.46
N PRO A 182 -6.77 10.60 -9.39
CA PRO A 182 -5.38 10.67 -9.83
C PRO A 182 -4.49 11.04 -8.65
N HIS A 183 -3.28 10.46 -8.63
CA HIS A 183 -2.32 10.71 -7.56
C HIS A 183 -0.90 10.76 -8.10
N ARG A 184 -0.05 11.62 -7.52
CA ARG A 184 1.38 11.72 -7.79
C ARG A 184 2.13 11.05 -6.65
N TYR A 185 2.99 10.12 -6.99
CA TYR A 185 3.94 9.47 -6.10
C TYR A 185 5.35 9.99 -6.37
N PHE A 186 6.18 10.02 -5.35
CA PHE A 186 7.61 10.29 -5.48
C PHE A 186 8.39 8.97 -5.41
N MET A 187 9.63 8.99 -5.89
CA MET A 187 10.47 7.82 -5.99
C MET A 187 11.93 8.22 -5.78
N SER A 188 12.70 7.40 -5.06
CA SER A 188 14.11 7.66 -4.77
C SER A 188 15.00 7.49 -5.99
N HIS A 189 16.17 8.14 -5.97
CA HIS A 189 17.21 7.96 -6.97
C HIS A 189 17.67 6.51 -7.06
N GLU A 190 17.77 5.80 -5.93
CA GLU A 190 18.08 4.38 -5.88
C GLU A 190 17.05 3.52 -6.64
N ALA A 191 15.75 3.80 -6.46
CA ALA A 191 14.69 3.09 -7.18
C ALA A 191 14.80 3.35 -8.69
N MET A 192 15.02 4.59 -9.11
CA MET A 192 15.21 4.93 -10.53
C MET A 192 16.44 4.26 -11.13
N GLN A 193 17.55 4.23 -10.40
CA GLN A 193 18.75 3.51 -10.84
C GLN A 193 18.44 2.02 -11.05
N SER A 194 17.74 1.39 -10.12
CA SER A 194 17.36 -0.03 -10.23
C SER A 194 16.39 -0.29 -11.38
N ILE A 195 15.48 0.64 -11.69
CA ILE A 195 14.63 0.60 -12.88
C ILE A 195 15.49 0.64 -14.14
N ASN A 196 16.46 1.55 -14.23
CA ASN A 196 17.35 1.66 -15.37
C ASN A 196 18.18 0.38 -15.58
N ASP A 197 18.65 -0.23 -14.49
CA ASP A 197 19.38 -1.51 -14.56
C ASP A 197 18.47 -2.64 -15.04
N PHE A 198 17.21 -2.68 -14.59
CA PHE A 198 16.24 -3.64 -15.10
C PHE A 198 15.92 -3.40 -16.58
N MET A 199 15.78 -2.15 -17.03
CA MET A 199 15.48 -1.83 -18.43
C MET A 199 16.55 -2.34 -19.41
N ARG A 200 17.82 -2.39 -18.99
CA ARG A 200 18.93 -2.98 -19.80
C ARG A 200 18.72 -4.46 -20.09
N VAL A 201 18.09 -5.21 -19.19
CA VAL A 201 17.84 -6.66 -19.33
C VAL A 201 16.38 -7.00 -19.64
N ARG A 202 15.50 -6.02 -19.69
CA ARG A 202 14.04 -6.20 -19.83
C ARG A 202 13.66 -6.98 -21.09
N ASN A 203 14.29 -6.70 -22.23
CA ASN A 203 13.99 -7.39 -23.48
C ASN A 203 14.34 -8.89 -23.40
N GLN A 204 15.46 -9.25 -22.80
CA GLN A 204 15.84 -10.65 -22.56
C GLN A 204 14.85 -11.33 -21.62
N TYR A 205 14.40 -10.60 -20.58
CA TYR A 205 13.38 -11.09 -19.66
C TYR A 205 12.06 -11.35 -20.39
N LEU A 206 11.56 -10.42 -21.21
CA LEU A 206 10.33 -10.57 -21.98
C LEU A 206 10.42 -11.77 -22.94
N MET A 207 11.52 -11.92 -23.68
CA MET A 207 11.74 -13.07 -24.56
C MET A 207 11.70 -14.39 -23.77
N SER A 208 12.33 -14.45 -22.61
CA SER A 208 12.31 -15.66 -21.77
C SER A 208 10.90 -16.02 -21.27
N GLN A 209 10.05 -15.04 -21.00
CA GLN A 209 8.66 -15.23 -20.61
C GLN A 209 7.80 -15.70 -21.80
N MET A 210 8.01 -15.13 -22.98
CA MET A 210 7.35 -15.57 -24.23
C MET A 210 7.63 -17.04 -24.55
N VAL A 211 8.88 -17.49 -24.40
CA VAL A 211 9.27 -18.90 -24.60
C VAL A 211 8.59 -19.81 -23.57
N LYS A 212 8.51 -19.38 -22.31
CA LYS A 212 7.80 -20.16 -21.27
C LYS A 212 6.29 -20.22 -21.54
N ALA A 213 5.71 -19.12 -22.01
CA ALA A 213 4.29 -19.03 -22.34
C ALA A 213 3.89 -19.86 -23.55
N THR A 214 4.78 -20.10 -24.50
CA THR A 214 4.53 -21.01 -25.64
C THR A 214 4.38 -22.47 -25.18
N ARG A 215 4.93 -22.81 -24.01
CA ARG A 215 4.80 -24.13 -23.37
C ARG A 215 3.58 -24.25 -22.44
N CYS A 216 2.96 -23.15 -22.10
CA CYS A 216 1.77 -23.07 -21.27
C CYS A 216 0.59 -22.58 -22.11
N LEU A 217 -0.59 -23.17 -21.93
CA LEU A 217 -1.85 -22.82 -22.63
C LEU A 217 -2.31 -21.35 -22.40
N HIS A 218 -1.65 -20.62 -21.51
CA HIS A 218 -1.96 -19.21 -21.19
C HIS A 218 -0.84 -18.31 -21.70
N LYS A 219 -1.10 -17.60 -22.82
CA LYS A 219 -0.22 -16.51 -23.27
C LYS A 219 -0.18 -15.42 -22.19
N PRO A 220 1.00 -14.87 -21.84
CA PRO A 220 1.04 -13.67 -21.07
C PRO A 220 0.43 -12.53 -21.91
N THR A 221 -0.76 -12.10 -21.56
CA THR A 221 -1.36 -10.86 -22.03
C THR A 221 -0.69 -9.70 -21.28
N GLY A 222 0.59 -9.50 -21.53
CA GLY A 222 1.34 -8.39 -20.97
C GLY A 222 1.30 -7.20 -21.92
N ASP A 223 0.70 -6.10 -21.50
CA ASP A 223 0.92 -4.81 -22.09
C ASP A 223 2.43 -4.55 -22.09
N SER A 224 3.05 -4.54 -23.27
CA SER A 224 4.50 -4.36 -23.41
C SER A 224 4.97 -2.96 -22.97
N GLU A 225 4.03 -2.02 -22.79
CA GLU A 225 4.32 -0.65 -22.35
C GLU A 225 4.42 -0.51 -20.84
N VAL A 226 3.86 -1.45 -20.04
CA VAL A 226 4.03 -1.40 -18.59
C VAL A 226 5.47 -1.71 -18.19
N LEU A 227 5.95 -0.99 -17.18
CA LEU A 227 7.32 -1.13 -16.69
C LEU A 227 7.55 -2.52 -16.10
N PHE A 228 6.70 -2.95 -15.17
CA PHE A 228 6.81 -4.22 -14.46
C PHE A 228 5.85 -5.26 -15.05
N VAL A 229 6.34 -6.06 -16.00
CA VAL A 229 5.53 -7.11 -16.65
C VAL A 229 5.37 -8.31 -15.72
N LEU A 230 4.53 -8.15 -14.71
CA LEU A 230 4.23 -9.14 -13.68
C LEU A 230 2.73 -9.20 -13.39
N SER A 231 2.20 -10.40 -13.17
CA SER A 231 0.91 -10.53 -12.50
C SER A 231 1.08 -10.41 -10.98
N PRO A 232 0.02 -10.03 -10.24
CA PRO A 232 0.07 -10.02 -8.77
C PRO A 232 0.48 -11.37 -8.16
N GLN A 233 0.09 -12.48 -8.78
CA GLN A 233 0.48 -13.84 -8.36
C GLN A 233 1.96 -14.10 -8.60
N SER A 234 2.47 -13.76 -9.80
CA SER A 234 3.89 -13.92 -10.12
C SER A 234 4.78 -13.09 -9.21
N PHE A 235 4.36 -11.86 -8.91
CA PHE A 235 5.06 -11.03 -7.93
C PHE A 235 5.11 -11.69 -6.55
N ARG A 236 3.97 -12.19 -6.05
CA ARG A 236 3.91 -12.86 -4.75
C ARG A 236 4.84 -14.08 -4.70
N LEU A 237 4.83 -14.94 -5.73
CA LEU A 237 5.71 -16.09 -5.81
C LEU A 237 7.19 -15.71 -5.81
N LYS A 238 7.58 -14.66 -6.55
CA LYS A 238 8.95 -14.15 -6.55
C LYS A 238 9.35 -13.61 -5.18
N LEU A 239 8.48 -12.86 -4.53
CA LEU A 239 8.71 -12.31 -3.19
C LEU A 239 8.83 -13.44 -2.16
N ASP A 240 7.93 -14.43 -2.16
CA ASP A 240 8.00 -15.59 -1.27
C ASP A 240 9.32 -16.37 -1.45
N ASN A 241 9.81 -16.49 -2.69
CA ASN A 241 11.08 -17.13 -2.97
C ASN A 241 12.28 -16.31 -2.48
N ALA A 242 12.25 -14.99 -2.68
CA ALA A 242 13.31 -14.10 -2.20
C ALA A 242 13.36 -14.07 -0.66
N THR A 243 12.22 -14.00 0.01
CA THR A 243 12.14 -14.02 1.49
C THR A 243 12.56 -15.35 2.07
N LYS A 244 12.28 -16.49 1.40
CA LYS A 244 12.79 -17.81 1.79
C LYS A 244 14.31 -17.88 1.69
N LYS A 245 14.90 -17.41 0.60
CA LYS A 245 16.37 -17.36 0.42
C LYS A 245 17.04 -16.42 1.44
N ALA A 246 16.35 -15.35 1.80
CA ALA A 246 16.80 -14.40 2.82
C ALA A 246 16.63 -14.91 4.26
N GLY A 247 16.01 -16.07 4.49
CA GLY A 247 15.72 -16.60 5.83
C GLY A 247 14.62 -15.82 6.59
N LEU A 248 13.84 -14.99 5.87
CA LEU A 248 12.81 -14.10 6.45
C LEU A 248 11.37 -14.56 6.17
N PHE A 249 11.18 -15.73 5.55
CA PHE A 249 9.85 -16.21 5.21
C PHE A 249 9.17 -16.81 6.42
N SER A 250 8.06 -16.21 6.84
CA SER A 250 7.19 -16.74 7.88
C SER A 250 5.73 -16.53 7.51
N ARG A 251 4.85 -17.35 8.09
CA ARG A 251 3.40 -17.21 7.94
C ARG A 251 2.77 -16.95 9.30
N ASP A 252 1.75 -16.17 9.29
CA ASP A 252 0.90 -15.96 10.45
C ASP A 252 0.10 -17.23 10.75
N SER A 253 0.04 -17.62 12.03
CA SER A 253 -0.55 -18.90 12.46
C SER A 253 -2.07 -18.95 12.27
N GLU A 254 -2.77 -17.82 12.40
CA GLU A 254 -4.22 -17.77 12.32
C GLU A 254 -4.71 -17.56 10.89
N SER A 255 -4.13 -16.59 10.18
CA SER A 255 -4.57 -16.24 8.83
C SER A 255 -3.87 -17.02 7.72
N ASN A 256 -2.80 -17.78 8.05
CA ASN A 256 -1.91 -18.44 7.09
C ASN A 256 -1.34 -17.52 6.00
N ARG A 257 -1.33 -16.20 6.25
CA ARG A 257 -0.75 -15.20 5.35
C ARG A 257 0.75 -15.08 5.59
N ALA A 258 1.51 -14.82 4.51
CA ALA A 258 2.90 -14.44 4.66
C ALA A 258 2.99 -13.13 5.46
N ARG A 259 3.83 -13.07 6.50
CA ARG A 259 4.02 -11.88 7.34
C ARG A 259 4.68 -10.75 6.55
N ILE A 260 5.60 -11.09 5.63
CA ILE A 260 6.13 -10.15 4.64
C ILE A 260 5.36 -10.33 3.34
N HIS A 261 4.66 -9.32 2.91
CA HIS A 261 3.81 -9.34 1.73
C HIS A 261 3.87 -7.97 1.00
N PRO A 262 3.29 -7.82 -0.20
CA PRO A 262 3.42 -6.58 -0.99
C PRO A 262 3.05 -5.30 -0.26
N HIS A 263 2.08 -5.35 0.66
CA HIS A 263 1.65 -4.17 1.42
C HIS A 263 2.64 -3.78 2.53
N SER A 264 3.54 -4.70 2.94
CA SER A 264 4.56 -4.43 3.94
C SER A 264 5.53 -3.33 3.50
N PHE A 265 5.86 -3.26 2.20
CA PHE A 265 6.71 -2.21 1.64
C PHE A 265 6.05 -0.83 1.68
N ARG A 266 4.75 -0.76 1.41
CA ARG A 266 3.98 0.47 1.57
C ARG A 266 3.90 0.91 3.04
N LYS A 267 3.70 -0.04 3.97
CA LYS A 267 3.70 0.25 5.41
C LYS A 267 5.06 0.79 5.86
N PHE A 268 6.16 0.24 5.35
CA PHE A 268 7.50 0.76 5.61
C PHE A 268 7.61 2.24 5.20
N PHE A 269 7.28 2.58 3.95
CA PHE A 269 7.30 3.96 3.49
C PHE A 269 6.37 4.87 4.30
N ASP A 270 5.14 4.44 4.55
CA ASP A 270 4.13 5.21 5.29
C ASP A 270 4.60 5.55 6.71
N THR A 271 5.23 4.59 7.39
CA THR A 271 5.82 4.80 8.73
C THR A 271 6.94 5.82 8.67
N GLN A 272 7.94 5.64 7.79
CA GLN A 272 9.07 6.56 7.67
C GLN A 272 8.61 7.97 7.27
N ALA A 273 7.68 8.08 6.33
CA ALA A 273 7.16 9.37 5.89
C ALA A 273 6.46 10.11 7.05
N LYS A 274 5.61 9.44 7.82
CA LYS A 274 4.89 10.05 8.94
C LYS A 274 5.81 10.47 10.08
N GLU A 275 6.84 9.71 10.36
CA GLU A 275 7.84 10.04 11.39
C GLU A 275 8.64 11.29 11.03
N ILE A 276 8.99 11.48 9.74
CA ILE A 276 9.90 12.53 9.30
C ILE A 276 9.17 13.83 8.95
N VAL A 277 8.04 13.74 8.22
CA VAL A 277 7.32 14.94 7.73
C VAL A 277 5.96 15.11 8.37
N GLY A 278 5.60 14.28 9.34
CA GLY A 278 4.34 14.31 10.05
C GLY A 278 3.19 13.62 9.31
N ILE A 279 2.13 13.32 10.07
CA ILE A 279 1.01 12.48 9.62
C ILE A 279 0.33 13.04 8.36
N ASN A 280 0.08 14.35 8.32
CA ASN A 280 -0.68 14.96 7.23
C ASN A 280 0.07 14.87 5.88
N MET A 281 1.34 15.23 5.86
CA MET A 281 2.15 15.17 4.64
C MET A 281 2.45 13.72 4.26
N GLY A 282 2.71 12.85 5.24
CA GLY A 282 2.87 11.41 5.01
C GLY A 282 1.64 10.80 4.35
N ASN A 283 0.44 11.11 4.83
CA ASN A 283 -0.81 10.64 4.22
C ASN A 283 -1.00 11.17 2.78
N GLU A 284 -0.63 12.43 2.52
CA GLU A 284 -0.68 12.97 1.15
C GLU A 284 0.30 12.24 0.24
N LEU A 285 1.53 11.99 0.67
CA LEU A 285 2.55 11.29 -0.13
C LEU A 285 2.14 9.86 -0.50
N VAL A 286 1.51 9.12 0.43
CA VAL A 286 1.01 7.76 0.13
C VAL A 286 -0.37 7.73 -0.54
N GLY A 287 -1.05 8.86 -0.67
CA GLY A 287 -2.41 8.91 -1.24
C GLY A 287 -3.46 8.26 -0.34
N HIS A 288 -3.35 8.45 0.98
CA HIS A 288 -4.43 8.13 1.91
C HIS A 288 -5.52 9.21 1.82
N ASP A 289 -6.79 8.77 1.70
CA ASP A 289 -7.94 9.67 1.64
C ASP A 289 -8.44 9.93 3.07
N GLU A 290 -8.21 11.12 3.58
CA GLU A 290 -8.64 11.54 4.93
C GLU A 290 -10.03 12.21 4.93
N GLY A 291 -10.83 12.04 3.90
CA GLY A 291 -12.16 12.61 3.83
C GLY A 291 -12.16 14.14 3.86
N LEU A 292 -12.84 14.74 4.84
CA LEU A 292 -13.02 16.21 4.95
C LEU A 292 -11.72 16.97 5.23
N SER A 293 -10.72 16.38 5.90
CA SER A 293 -9.46 17.07 6.21
C SER A 293 -8.67 17.46 4.97
N LYS A 294 -8.81 16.73 3.86
CA LYS A 294 -8.13 17.01 2.60
C LYS A 294 -8.61 18.31 1.92
N SER A 295 -9.82 18.78 2.21
CA SER A 295 -10.36 20.01 1.63
C SER A 295 -9.72 21.28 2.22
N TYR A 296 -9.14 21.19 3.40
CA TYR A 296 -8.55 22.33 4.13
C TYR A 296 -7.03 22.45 4.01
N ARG A 297 -6.32 21.40 3.54
CA ARG A 297 -4.86 21.40 3.42
C ARG A 297 -4.46 20.88 2.05
N ARG A 298 -3.84 21.73 1.24
CA ARG A 298 -3.26 21.39 -0.06
C ARG A 298 -1.79 21.71 -0.01
N TYR A 299 -0.97 20.66 -0.12
CA TYR A 299 0.46 20.83 -0.36
C TYR A 299 0.68 21.06 -1.85
N ASP A 300 1.51 22.04 -2.19
CA ASP A 300 1.99 22.23 -3.54
C ASP A 300 3.12 21.25 -3.89
N LEU A 301 3.52 21.23 -5.16
CA LEU A 301 4.58 20.33 -5.63
C LEU A 301 5.92 20.58 -4.94
N ARG A 302 6.24 21.85 -4.68
CA ARG A 302 7.47 22.24 -3.98
C ARG A 302 7.50 21.67 -2.56
N GLN A 303 6.45 21.89 -1.79
CA GLN A 303 6.34 21.40 -0.42
C GLN A 303 6.44 19.89 -0.33
N LEU A 304 5.77 19.17 -1.26
CA LEU A 304 5.84 17.70 -1.34
C LEU A 304 7.25 17.22 -1.72
N SER A 305 7.90 17.88 -2.66
CA SER A 305 9.27 17.56 -3.09
C SER A 305 10.29 17.78 -1.96
N GLU A 306 10.22 18.93 -1.29
CA GLU A 306 11.06 19.23 -0.13
C GLU A 306 10.82 18.24 1.02
N GLY A 307 9.56 17.88 1.28
CA GLY A 307 9.20 16.85 2.24
C GLY A 307 9.77 15.48 1.86
N TYR A 308 9.64 15.10 0.59
CA TYR A 308 10.17 13.83 0.10
C TYR A 308 11.70 13.75 0.19
N LYS A 309 12.43 14.81 -0.13
CA LYS A 309 13.89 14.86 0.04
C LYS A 309 14.34 14.59 1.48
N ARG A 310 13.56 15.01 2.46
CA ARG A 310 13.85 14.70 3.86
C ARG A 310 13.63 13.23 4.20
N ILE A 311 12.70 12.56 3.51
CA ILE A 311 12.38 11.14 3.72
C ILE A 311 13.40 10.25 3.01
N GLU A 312 13.86 10.61 1.81
CA GLU A 312 14.67 9.77 0.92
C GLU A 312 15.88 9.12 1.61
N PRO A 313 16.69 9.81 2.44
CA PRO A 313 17.80 9.18 3.15
C PRO A 313 17.40 8.03 4.09
N HIS A 314 16.18 8.06 4.62
CA HIS A 314 15.68 7.06 5.57
C HIS A 314 15.05 5.84 4.90
N ILE A 315 14.73 5.95 3.61
CA ILE A 315 14.15 4.86 2.79
C ILE A 315 15.13 4.31 1.77
N THR A 316 16.36 4.82 1.71
CA THR A 316 17.44 4.30 0.86
C THR A 316 17.93 2.98 1.44
N ILE A 317 17.86 1.91 0.63
CA ILE A 317 18.09 0.53 1.05
C ILE A 317 19.54 0.12 0.81
N GLN A 318 20.08 0.43 -0.37
CA GLN A 318 21.46 0.17 -0.75
C GLN A 318 22.20 1.51 -0.72
N ALA A 319 22.71 1.87 0.45
CA ALA A 319 23.60 3.02 0.50
C ALA A 319 24.87 2.69 -0.33
N PRO A 320 25.26 3.51 -1.30
CA PRO A 320 26.61 3.45 -1.85
C PRO A 320 27.60 3.54 -0.69
N GLU A 321 28.75 2.84 -0.78
CA GLU A 321 29.80 2.95 0.25
C GLU A 321 30.20 4.41 0.49
N ASP A 322 30.20 5.22 -0.58
CA ASP A 322 30.39 6.68 -0.53
C ASP A 322 29.32 7.43 0.28
N TYR A 323 28.07 6.94 0.34
CA TYR A 323 26.99 7.60 1.06
C TYR A 323 27.12 7.45 2.58
N VAL A 324 27.68 6.33 3.05
CA VAL A 324 27.99 6.13 4.49
C VAL A 324 29.13 7.07 4.90
N ALA A 325 30.14 7.22 4.05
CA ALA A 325 31.24 8.16 4.27
C ALA A 325 30.75 9.62 4.29
N ILE A 326 29.96 10.02 3.30
CA ILE A 326 29.36 11.37 3.19
C ILE A 326 28.41 11.64 4.38
N LYS A 327 27.61 10.68 4.81
CA LYS A 327 26.70 10.83 5.96
C LYS A 327 27.48 11.02 7.27
N THR A 328 28.61 10.32 7.41
CA THR A 328 29.48 10.45 8.60
C THR A 328 30.19 11.82 8.59
N GLU A 329 30.64 12.28 7.42
CA GLU A 329 31.29 13.57 7.23
C GLU A 329 30.34 14.75 7.46
N ILE A 330 29.13 14.71 6.83
CA ILE A 330 28.07 15.71 7.05
C ILE A 330 27.59 15.70 8.50
N GLY A 331 27.43 14.53 9.13
CA GLY A 331 27.10 14.41 10.54
C GLY A 331 28.14 15.10 11.44
N GLY A 332 29.42 14.90 11.15
CA GLY A 332 30.52 15.57 11.84
C GLY A 332 30.55 17.10 11.63
N GLU A 333 30.25 17.59 10.41
CA GLU A 333 30.14 19.01 10.12
C GLU A 333 28.92 19.67 10.81
N VAL A 334 27.78 19.00 10.81
CA VAL A 334 26.57 19.50 11.51
C VAL A 334 26.82 19.61 13.02
N GLU A 335 27.53 18.67 13.64
CA GLU A 335 27.89 18.77 15.06
C GLU A 335 28.90 19.91 15.31
N LYS A 336 29.87 20.12 14.45
CA LYS A 336 30.79 21.26 14.53
C LYS A 336 30.05 22.59 14.41
N ILE A 337 29.10 22.71 13.46
CA ILE A 337 28.29 23.92 13.28
C ILE A 337 27.42 24.16 14.51
N ARG A 338 26.81 23.10 15.10
CA ARG A 338 26.03 23.22 16.34
C ARG A 338 26.87 23.68 17.52
N ALA A 339 28.08 23.13 17.67
CA ALA A 339 29.01 23.56 18.72
C ALA A 339 29.43 25.03 18.55
N THR A 340 29.72 25.45 17.32
CA THR A 340 30.07 26.87 17.01
C THR A 340 28.91 27.80 17.30
N LEU A 341 27.68 27.43 16.91
CA LEU A 341 26.45 28.18 17.21
C LEU A 341 26.20 28.30 18.72
N ALA A 342 26.47 27.26 19.50
CA ALA A 342 26.34 27.28 20.93
C ALA A 342 27.34 28.26 21.58
N VAL A 343 28.60 28.30 21.13
CA VAL A 343 29.62 29.24 21.57
C VAL A 343 29.22 30.68 21.22
N GLN A 344 28.81 30.92 19.97
CA GLN A 344 28.35 32.26 19.53
C GLN A 344 27.13 32.76 20.29
N SER A 345 26.22 31.84 20.65
CA SER A 345 25.04 32.22 21.45
C SER A 345 25.41 32.66 22.88
N LEU A 346 26.43 32.04 23.47
CA LEU A 346 26.98 32.44 24.78
C LEU A 346 27.71 33.80 24.72
N GLU A 347 28.52 34.02 23.68
CA GLU A 347 29.18 35.31 23.43
C GLU A 347 28.19 36.44 23.21
N LEU A 348 27.10 36.17 22.47
CA LEU A 348 26.03 37.13 22.23
C LEU A 348 25.27 37.49 23.52
N ALA A 349 25.10 36.52 24.43
CA ALA A 349 24.49 36.75 25.74
C ALA A 349 25.39 37.62 26.62
N ASP A 350 26.72 37.37 26.63
CA ASP A 350 27.69 38.20 27.38
C ASP A 350 27.74 39.64 26.85
N VAL A 351 27.78 39.81 25.53
CA VAL A 351 27.75 41.16 24.90
C VAL A 351 26.45 41.90 25.22
N LYS A 352 25.31 41.24 25.19
CA LYS A 352 24.03 41.82 25.61
C LYS A 352 24.06 42.28 27.07
N GLN A 353 24.56 41.45 27.96
CA GLN A 353 24.67 41.81 29.40
C GLN A 353 25.57 43.02 29.63
N ARG A 354 26.72 43.12 28.94
CA ARG A 354 27.60 44.27 28.99
C ARG A 354 26.96 45.54 28.42
N LEU A 355 26.17 45.40 27.38
CA LEU A 355 25.43 46.52 26.76
C LEU A 355 24.38 47.07 27.75
N GLU A 356 23.61 46.23 28.39
CA GLU A 356 22.64 46.61 29.43
C GLU A 356 23.33 47.32 30.62
N GLN A 357 24.48 46.81 31.07
CA GLN A 357 25.27 47.45 32.15
C GLN A 357 25.76 48.83 31.73
N THR A 358 26.24 48.98 30.49
CA THR A 358 26.70 50.28 29.97
C THR A 358 25.57 51.28 29.79
N GLU A 359 24.39 50.83 29.35
CA GLU A 359 23.19 51.64 29.25
C GLU A 359 22.73 52.17 30.62
N VAL A 360 22.73 51.31 31.64
CA VAL A 360 22.42 51.71 33.03
C VAL A 360 23.43 52.72 33.56
N MET A 361 24.73 52.53 33.33
CA MET A 361 25.75 53.49 33.75
C MET A 361 25.62 54.84 33.02
N LEU A 362 25.27 54.84 31.76
CA LEU A 362 25.02 56.07 30.97
C LEU A 362 23.78 56.83 31.47
N GLU A 363 22.76 56.12 31.90
CA GLU A 363 21.54 56.70 32.46
C GLU A 363 21.82 57.37 33.85
N ILE A 364 22.65 56.70 34.69
CA ILE A 364 23.11 57.21 35.97
C ILE A 364 23.95 58.50 35.78
N ALA A 365 24.91 58.43 34.82
CA ALA A 365 25.77 59.62 34.52
C ALA A 365 24.95 60.84 34.00
N LYS A 366 23.93 60.59 33.17
CA LYS A 366 23.00 61.63 32.70
C LYS A 366 22.16 62.25 33.83
N ARG A 367 21.83 61.49 34.89
CA ARG A 367 21.11 61.95 36.04
C ARG A 367 21.98 62.83 37.01
N HIS A 368 23.29 62.59 37.03
CA HIS A 368 24.22 63.34 37.86
C HIS A 368 24.78 64.61 37.17
N SER A 369 24.49 64.75 35.84
CA SER A 369 24.90 65.93 35.07
C SER A 369 23.78 67.01 34.93
N LYS A 370 22.66 66.78 35.56
CA LYS A 370 21.56 67.76 35.73
C LYS A 370 21.51 68.20 37.18
#